data_d3aa8f5c42ce3b40201381f31f55b151
#
_entry.id   d3aa8f5c42ce3b40201381f31f55b151
#
_cell.length_a   1.000
_cell.length_b   1.000
_cell.length_c   1.000
_cell.angle_alpha   90.00
_cell.angle_beta   90.00
_cell.angle_gamma   90.00
#
_symmetry.space_group_name_H-M   'P 1'
#
loop_
_entity.id
_entity.type
_entity.pdbx_description
1 polymer ?
#
loop_
_entity_poly.entity_id
_entity_poly.type
_entity_poly.pdbx_seq_one_letter_code
_entity_poly.pdbx_strand_id
1 'polypeptide(L)'
;MGYEYRAVTDPDTLHPLEEPFGVNENDPAGVYEPGMKTGAMVSSFVNACTAQTGVPVVGVSCAKGGSAIAKWLHGTPYYQDAVRRARKARAFLQANGYIIRHSAMVWCQGCTDGDLHTPKDVYKADTERVLHSFMQAAGAQACILIQIGNQRDEPELYLPMQQAQEELASEQGDIVLVSRQFKTFAAKGLMKDRFHYLQPAYNAVGTEAGRNAAAYWNR
;
A
#
# COMPACT_ATOMS: atom_id res chain seq x y z
N MET A 1 -5.63 -17.23 6.56
CA MET A 1 -5.37 -16.49 7.79
C MET A 1 -4.29 -15.47 7.49
N GLY A 2 -4.43 -14.23 7.97
CA GLY A 2 -3.47 -13.15 7.80
C GLY A 2 -2.80 -12.80 9.12
N TYR A 3 -1.58 -12.36 9.03
CA TYR A 3 -0.78 -11.94 10.18
C TYR A 3 -0.25 -10.51 9.97
N GLU A 4 -0.01 -9.82 11.06
CA GLU A 4 0.72 -8.56 11.12
C GLU A 4 2.09 -8.81 11.77
N TYR A 5 3.15 -8.30 11.13
CA TYR A 5 4.45 -8.17 11.78
C TYR A 5 4.65 -6.72 12.23
N ARG A 6 4.84 -6.53 13.54
CA ARG A 6 4.98 -5.24 14.18
C ARG A 6 6.45 -4.88 14.36
N ALA A 7 7.04 -4.30 13.32
CA ALA A 7 8.48 -4.01 13.25
C ALA A 7 8.99 -3.01 14.30
N VAL A 8 8.10 -2.19 14.88
CA VAL A 8 8.41 -1.14 15.86
C VAL A 8 8.06 -1.58 17.27
N THR A 9 6.83 -2.04 17.48
CA THR A 9 6.30 -2.28 18.84
C THR A 9 6.50 -3.70 19.37
N ASP A 10 6.55 -4.70 18.47
CA ASP A 10 6.77 -6.10 18.84
C ASP A 10 7.41 -6.89 17.71
N PRO A 11 8.75 -6.82 17.54
CA PRO A 11 9.45 -7.44 16.42
C PRO A 11 9.72 -8.95 16.62
N ASP A 12 9.31 -9.53 17.74
CA ASP A 12 9.65 -10.90 18.09
C ASP A 12 8.51 -11.89 17.85
N THR A 13 7.34 -11.40 17.41
CA THR A 13 6.15 -12.24 17.23
C THR A 13 5.29 -11.85 16.02
N LEU A 14 4.47 -12.79 15.52
CA LEU A 14 3.40 -12.51 14.56
C LEU A 14 2.08 -12.34 15.30
N HIS A 15 1.34 -11.28 14.97
CA HIS A 15 0.00 -11.04 15.49
C HIS A 15 -1.06 -11.43 14.46
N PRO A 16 -2.27 -11.83 14.88
CA PRO A 16 -3.41 -11.85 13.98
C PRO A 16 -3.58 -10.48 13.32
N LEU A 17 -3.87 -10.45 12.01
CA LEU A 17 -4.08 -9.19 11.31
C LEU A 17 -5.47 -8.65 11.62
N GLU A 18 -5.51 -7.45 12.21
CA GLU A 18 -6.73 -6.75 12.61
C GLU A 18 -6.71 -5.30 12.11
N GLU A 19 -7.90 -4.70 11.97
CA GLU A 19 -8.04 -3.27 11.74
C GLU A 19 -8.23 -2.52 13.08
N PRO A 20 -7.67 -1.32 13.24
CA PRO A 20 -6.87 -0.55 12.25
C PRO A 20 -5.46 -1.10 12.10
N PHE A 21 -5.12 -1.55 10.89
CA PHE A 21 -3.81 -2.13 10.60
C PHE A 21 -2.67 -1.15 10.87
N GLY A 22 -1.66 -1.60 11.61
CA GLY A 22 -0.48 -0.80 11.94
C GLY A 22 -0.74 0.36 12.91
N VAL A 23 -1.81 0.33 13.68
CA VAL A 23 -2.22 1.42 14.61
C VAL A 23 -1.14 1.80 15.61
N ASN A 24 -0.33 0.85 16.05
CA ASN A 24 0.73 1.04 17.06
C ASN A 24 2.13 1.19 16.44
N GLU A 25 2.24 1.08 15.12
CA GLU A 25 3.52 1.07 14.41
C GLU A 25 4.04 2.48 14.11
N ASN A 26 4.27 3.28 15.18
CA ASN A 26 4.72 4.66 15.12
C ASN A 26 6.22 4.76 15.46
N ASP A 27 7.02 5.34 14.56
CA ASP A 27 8.43 5.65 14.77
C ASP A 27 8.66 7.15 14.61
N PRO A 28 9.03 7.91 15.66
CA PRO A 28 9.28 9.34 15.57
C PRO A 28 10.38 9.74 14.57
N ALA A 29 11.32 8.83 14.26
CA ALA A 29 12.37 9.05 13.26
C ALA A 29 11.95 8.70 11.82
N GLY A 30 10.76 8.13 11.64
CA GLY A 30 10.24 7.66 10.36
C GLY A 30 8.74 7.89 10.22
N VAL A 31 7.98 6.82 10.00
CA VAL A 31 6.52 6.87 9.89
C VAL A 31 5.88 7.05 11.27
N TYR A 32 5.31 8.23 11.48
CA TYR A 32 4.72 8.63 12.75
C TYR A 32 3.33 9.23 12.57
N GLU A 33 2.28 8.53 13.03
CA GLU A 33 0.85 8.92 12.91
C GLU A 33 0.04 8.48 14.13
N PRO A 34 0.41 8.84 15.34
CA PRO A 34 -0.32 8.39 16.52
C PRO A 34 -1.79 8.86 16.49
N GLY A 35 -2.72 7.92 16.71
CA GLY A 35 -4.16 8.21 16.74
C GLY A 35 -4.84 8.49 15.40
N MET A 36 -4.13 8.42 14.27
CA MET A 36 -4.71 8.76 12.95
C MET A 36 -5.31 7.57 12.20
N LYS A 37 -4.90 6.34 12.53
CA LYS A 37 -5.36 5.14 11.83
C LYS A 37 -6.71 4.67 12.38
N THR A 38 -7.72 4.61 11.50
CA THR A 38 -9.12 4.31 11.88
C THR A 38 -9.72 3.12 11.13
N GLY A 39 -8.94 2.45 10.29
CA GLY A 39 -9.36 1.33 9.43
C GLY A 39 -8.81 1.49 8.03
N ALA A 40 -8.72 0.38 7.31
CA ALA A 40 -8.15 0.34 5.98
C ALA A 40 -8.72 -0.81 5.14
N MET A 41 -8.08 -1.09 4.02
CA MET A 41 -8.40 -2.20 3.11
C MET A 41 -7.56 -3.46 3.37
N VAL A 42 -6.65 -3.43 4.36
CA VAL A 42 -5.59 -4.44 4.48
C VAL A 42 -6.16 -5.80 4.88
N SER A 43 -7.06 -5.87 5.85
CA SER A 43 -7.68 -7.13 6.28
C SER A 43 -8.47 -7.79 5.14
N SER A 44 -9.25 -7.04 4.37
CA SER A 44 -9.99 -7.56 3.23
C SER A 44 -9.09 -8.00 2.08
N PHE A 45 -7.99 -7.28 1.83
CA PHE A 45 -6.95 -7.68 0.87
C PHE A 45 -6.32 -9.01 1.26
N VAL A 46 -5.83 -9.11 2.49
CA VAL A 46 -5.17 -10.32 3.01
C VAL A 46 -6.11 -11.52 3.00
N ASN A 47 -7.35 -11.35 3.47
CA ASN A 47 -8.35 -12.41 3.48
C ASN A 47 -8.66 -12.93 2.07
N ALA A 48 -8.84 -12.02 1.10
CA ALA A 48 -9.11 -12.39 -0.28
C ALA A 48 -7.93 -13.11 -0.93
N CYS A 49 -6.70 -12.62 -0.70
CA CYS A 49 -5.48 -13.24 -1.19
C CYS A 49 -5.29 -14.65 -0.60
N THR A 50 -5.41 -14.79 0.72
CA THR A 50 -5.30 -16.08 1.41
C THR A 50 -6.38 -17.07 0.96
N ALA A 51 -7.62 -16.62 0.80
CA ALA A 51 -8.72 -17.49 0.35
C ALA A 51 -8.47 -18.08 -1.05
N GLN A 52 -7.81 -17.31 -1.92
CA GLN A 52 -7.53 -17.75 -3.30
C GLN A 52 -6.24 -18.59 -3.43
N THR A 53 -5.23 -18.32 -2.61
CA THR A 53 -3.92 -18.98 -2.70
C THR A 53 -3.75 -20.14 -1.72
N GLY A 54 -4.54 -20.19 -0.64
CA GLY A 54 -4.32 -21.10 0.49
C GLY A 54 -3.06 -20.78 1.31
N VAL A 55 -2.33 -19.70 0.98
CA VAL A 55 -1.07 -19.32 1.63
C VAL A 55 -1.32 -18.16 2.60
N PRO A 56 -0.87 -18.27 3.87
CA PRO A 56 -0.94 -17.15 4.81
C PRO A 56 -0.18 -15.92 4.32
N VAL A 57 -0.73 -14.73 4.61
CA VAL A 57 -0.11 -13.45 4.25
C VAL A 57 0.34 -12.74 5.52
N VAL A 58 1.56 -12.21 5.51
CA VAL A 58 2.09 -11.36 6.58
C VAL A 58 2.14 -9.91 6.09
N GLY A 59 1.36 -9.04 6.72
CA GLY A 59 1.38 -7.60 6.47
C GLY A 59 2.41 -6.89 7.34
N VAL A 60 3.07 -5.89 6.75
CA VAL A 60 4.01 -5.00 7.46
C VAL A 60 3.57 -3.56 7.21
N SER A 61 3.20 -2.85 8.26
CA SER A 61 2.73 -1.47 8.14
C SER A 61 3.89 -0.50 7.91
N CYS A 62 3.87 0.17 6.75
CA CYS A 62 4.87 1.18 6.35
C CYS A 62 4.23 2.51 5.92
N ALA A 63 2.90 2.63 5.98
CA ALA A 63 2.17 3.74 5.38
C ALA A 63 2.14 4.99 6.25
N LYS A 64 2.20 6.17 5.61
CA LYS A 64 2.00 7.51 6.18
C LYS A 64 0.95 8.27 5.36
N GLY A 65 -0.18 8.57 5.99
CA GLY A 65 -1.24 9.37 5.37
C GLY A 65 -0.80 10.81 5.09
N GLY A 66 -1.43 11.46 4.09
CA GLY A 66 -1.17 12.86 3.76
C GLY A 66 0.28 13.13 3.29
N SER A 67 0.95 12.15 2.69
CA SER A 67 2.34 12.32 2.23
C SER A 67 2.44 12.37 0.70
N ALA A 68 3.18 13.37 0.19
CA ALA A 68 3.52 13.47 -1.23
C ALA A 68 4.64 12.47 -1.59
N ILE A 69 4.74 12.14 -2.89
CA ILE A 69 5.74 11.17 -3.40
C ILE A 69 7.18 11.56 -3.04
N ALA A 70 7.49 12.85 -3.04
CA ALA A 70 8.81 13.37 -2.70
C ALA A 70 9.29 12.96 -1.27
N LYS A 71 8.36 12.66 -0.35
CA LYS A 71 8.68 12.19 1.01
C LYS A 71 9.13 10.73 1.06
N TRP A 72 8.96 10.00 -0.05
CA TRP A 72 9.29 8.58 -0.18
C TRP A 72 10.52 8.32 -1.04
N LEU A 73 11.15 9.34 -1.60
CA LEU A 73 12.36 9.19 -2.39
C LEU A 73 13.47 8.53 -1.57
N HIS A 74 14.34 7.81 -2.27
CA HIS A 74 15.49 7.14 -1.65
C HIS A 74 16.27 8.09 -0.72
N GLY A 75 16.55 7.62 0.49
CA GLY A 75 17.29 8.39 1.51
C GLY A 75 16.40 9.25 2.43
N THR A 76 15.10 9.41 2.12
CA THR A 76 14.18 10.12 3.03
C THR A 76 13.83 9.30 4.26
N PRO A 77 13.43 9.93 5.39
CA PRO A 77 13.07 9.19 6.61
C PRO A 77 11.98 8.14 6.41
N TYR A 78 10.92 8.45 5.62
CA TYR A 78 9.85 7.48 5.38
C TYR A 78 10.32 6.28 4.57
N TYR A 79 11.12 6.52 3.53
CA TYR A 79 11.71 5.45 2.73
C TYR A 79 12.61 4.55 3.59
N GLN A 80 13.52 5.15 4.36
CA GLN A 80 14.45 4.40 5.21
C GLN A 80 13.71 3.55 6.24
N ASP A 81 12.68 4.11 6.89
CA ASP A 81 11.87 3.39 7.86
C ASP A 81 11.10 2.23 7.21
N ALA A 82 10.45 2.47 6.07
CA ALA A 82 9.72 1.43 5.34
C ALA A 82 10.63 0.25 4.93
N VAL A 83 11.81 0.55 4.38
CA VAL A 83 12.80 -0.48 4.02
C VAL A 83 13.28 -1.24 5.26
N ARG A 84 13.56 -0.54 6.36
CA ARG A 84 13.97 -1.14 7.62
C ARG A 84 12.91 -2.12 8.16
N ARG A 85 11.64 -1.72 8.16
CA ARG A 85 10.51 -2.57 8.61
C ARG A 85 10.36 -3.82 7.74
N ALA A 86 10.39 -3.66 6.42
CA ALA A 86 10.29 -4.77 5.49
C ALA A 86 11.44 -5.77 5.65
N ARG A 87 12.69 -5.27 5.82
CA ARG A 87 13.86 -6.12 6.07
C ARG A 87 13.79 -6.85 7.41
N LYS A 88 13.33 -6.19 8.48
CA LYS A 88 13.12 -6.83 9.79
C LYS A 88 12.11 -7.97 9.68
N ALA A 89 10.98 -7.74 9.02
CA ALA A 89 9.97 -8.77 8.80
C ALA A 89 10.53 -9.98 8.05
N ARG A 90 11.27 -9.75 6.97
CA ARG A 90 11.92 -10.81 6.19
C ARG A 90 12.90 -11.61 7.04
N ALA A 91 13.77 -10.91 7.79
CA ALA A 91 14.75 -11.57 8.65
C ALA A 91 14.07 -12.40 9.75
N PHE A 92 13.03 -11.86 10.40
CA PHE A 92 12.24 -12.59 11.39
C PHE A 92 11.62 -13.87 10.80
N LEU A 93 10.96 -13.77 9.65
CA LEU A 93 10.33 -14.92 9.02
C LEU A 93 11.36 -16.00 8.67
N GLN A 94 12.50 -15.62 8.10
CA GLN A 94 13.57 -16.56 7.75
C GLN A 94 14.19 -17.23 8.99
N ALA A 95 14.45 -16.43 10.04
CA ALA A 95 15.03 -16.95 11.29
C ALA A 95 14.09 -17.95 12.01
N ASN A 96 12.78 -17.81 11.82
CA ASN A 96 11.76 -18.70 12.38
C ASN A 96 11.33 -19.84 11.44
N GLY A 97 12.09 -20.08 10.35
CA GLY A 97 11.87 -21.22 9.44
C GLY A 97 10.71 -21.04 8.46
N TYR A 98 10.13 -19.84 8.33
CA TYR A 98 9.09 -19.60 7.34
C TYR A 98 9.66 -19.51 5.93
N ILE A 99 8.99 -20.15 4.98
CA ILE A 99 9.32 -20.05 3.56
C ILE A 99 8.52 -18.91 2.94
N ILE A 100 9.21 -17.86 2.52
CA ILE A 100 8.60 -16.71 1.82
C ILE A 100 8.46 -17.10 0.35
N ARG A 101 7.24 -17.40 -0.10
CA ARG A 101 6.96 -17.74 -1.50
C ARG A 101 6.99 -16.48 -2.39
N HIS A 102 6.33 -15.43 -1.95
CA HIS A 102 6.24 -14.16 -2.67
C HIS A 102 6.41 -13.01 -1.69
N SER A 103 6.94 -11.91 -2.18
CA SER A 103 7.08 -10.66 -1.44
C SER A 103 6.72 -9.50 -2.35
N ALA A 104 5.78 -8.67 -1.91
CA ALA A 104 5.30 -7.52 -2.68
C ALA A 104 5.22 -6.27 -1.83
N MET A 105 5.39 -5.13 -2.49
CA MET A 105 4.97 -3.84 -1.99
C MET A 105 3.52 -3.61 -2.40
N VAL A 106 2.63 -3.23 -1.49
CA VAL A 106 1.29 -2.73 -1.84
C VAL A 106 1.32 -1.21 -1.77
N TRP A 107 1.00 -0.56 -2.87
CA TRP A 107 1.10 0.89 -3.01
C TRP A 107 -0.24 1.52 -3.38
N CYS A 108 -0.65 2.54 -2.61
CA CYS A 108 -1.81 3.38 -2.88
C CYS A 108 -1.52 4.79 -2.38
N GLN A 109 -1.00 5.67 -3.24
CA GLN A 109 -0.57 7.03 -2.90
C GLN A 109 -0.76 7.93 -4.13
N GLY A 110 -0.98 9.24 -3.94
CA GLY A 110 -1.09 10.21 -5.03
C GLY A 110 -2.07 11.34 -4.76
N CYS A 111 -3.02 11.18 -3.81
CA CYS A 111 -3.99 12.25 -3.51
C CYS A 111 -3.30 13.55 -3.08
N THR A 112 -2.30 13.47 -2.19
CA THR A 112 -1.53 14.64 -1.75
C THR A 112 -0.77 15.30 -2.90
N ASP A 113 -0.26 14.53 -3.85
CA ASP A 113 0.38 15.07 -5.05
C ASP A 113 -0.62 15.77 -5.95
N GLY A 114 -1.85 15.24 -6.06
CA GLY A 114 -2.94 15.93 -6.73
C GLY A 114 -3.31 17.24 -6.05
N ASP A 115 -3.45 17.26 -4.73
CA ASP A 115 -3.72 18.48 -3.94
C ASP A 115 -2.62 19.54 -4.09
N LEU A 116 -1.37 19.11 -4.25
CA LEU A 116 -0.20 19.96 -4.47
C LEU A 116 0.01 20.34 -5.94
N HIS A 117 -0.83 19.85 -6.85
CA HIS A 117 -0.69 20.04 -8.29
C HIS A 117 0.70 19.60 -8.80
N THR A 118 1.26 18.54 -8.24
CA THR A 118 2.52 17.97 -8.72
C THR A 118 2.40 17.65 -10.21
N PRO A 119 3.31 18.10 -11.08
CA PRO A 119 3.22 17.77 -12.51
C PRO A 119 3.20 16.26 -12.74
N LYS A 120 2.34 15.78 -13.64
CA LYS A 120 2.16 14.34 -13.93
C LYS A 120 3.48 13.61 -14.14
N ASP A 121 4.34 14.19 -14.99
CA ASP A 121 5.60 13.55 -15.37
C ASP A 121 6.59 13.49 -14.20
N VAL A 122 6.59 14.49 -13.32
CA VAL A 122 7.39 14.49 -12.09
C VAL A 122 6.87 13.40 -11.14
N TYR A 123 5.56 13.37 -10.90
CA TYR A 123 4.95 12.33 -10.07
C TYR A 123 5.22 10.92 -10.59
N LYS A 124 5.07 10.71 -11.91
CA LYS A 124 5.33 9.42 -12.57
C LYS A 124 6.77 8.98 -12.37
N ALA A 125 7.73 9.85 -12.70
CA ALA A 125 9.16 9.55 -12.59
C ALA A 125 9.58 9.28 -11.14
N ASP A 126 9.10 10.08 -10.19
CA ASP A 126 9.43 9.89 -8.78
C ASP A 126 8.75 8.63 -8.21
N THR A 127 7.51 8.33 -8.61
CA THR A 127 6.83 7.09 -8.23
C THR A 127 7.60 5.88 -8.73
N GLU A 128 8.00 5.85 -9.98
CA GLU A 128 8.81 4.76 -10.55
C GLU A 128 10.11 4.55 -9.77
N ARG A 129 10.84 5.62 -9.47
CA ARG A 129 12.09 5.56 -8.67
C ARG A 129 11.83 5.00 -7.28
N VAL A 130 10.77 5.46 -6.60
CA VAL A 130 10.42 4.98 -5.26
C VAL A 130 10.10 3.50 -5.29
N LEU A 131 9.23 3.05 -6.20
CA LEU A 131 8.80 1.66 -6.27
C LEU A 131 9.98 0.71 -6.55
N HIS A 132 10.78 0.97 -7.58
CA HIS A 132 11.92 0.13 -7.93
C HIS A 132 13.02 0.14 -6.86
N SER A 133 13.36 1.31 -6.31
CA SER A 133 14.37 1.38 -5.24
C SER A 133 13.91 0.65 -3.97
N PHE A 134 12.62 0.76 -3.61
CA PHE A 134 12.06 0.03 -2.46
C PHE A 134 12.05 -1.48 -2.72
N MET A 135 11.56 -1.93 -3.87
CA MET A 135 11.53 -3.35 -4.23
C MET A 135 12.93 -3.97 -4.16
N GLN A 136 13.91 -3.29 -4.73
CA GLN A 136 15.31 -3.72 -4.66
C GLN A 136 15.82 -3.77 -3.22
N ALA A 137 15.59 -2.72 -2.43
CA ALA A 137 16.11 -2.60 -1.07
C ALA A 137 15.43 -3.58 -0.10
N ALA A 138 14.14 -3.82 -0.24
CA ALA A 138 13.34 -4.71 0.62
C ALA A 138 13.30 -6.17 0.13
N GLY A 139 13.76 -6.45 -1.09
CA GLY A 139 13.69 -7.76 -1.73
C GLY A 139 12.26 -8.12 -2.15
N ALA A 140 11.43 -7.15 -2.50
CA ALA A 140 10.11 -7.39 -3.08
C ALA A 140 10.22 -7.69 -4.58
N GLN A 141 9.35 -8.56 -5.07
CA GLN A 141 9.36 -9.04 -6.46
C GLN A 141 8.44 -8.23 -7.37
N ALA A 142 7.45 -7.55 -6.78
CA ALA A 142 6.50 -6.71 -7.50
C ALA A 142 5.91 -5.63 -6.61
N CYS A 143 5.40 -4.58 -7.26
CA CYS A 143 4.51 -3.60 -6.66
C CYS A 143 3.06 -3.93 -7.05
N ILE A 144 2.22 -4.16 -6.07
CA ILE A 144 0.78 -4.32 -6.21
C ILE A 144 0.17 -2.92 -6.08
N LEU A 145 -0.12 -2.30 -7.22
CA LEU A 145 -0.60 -0.93 -7.30
C LEU A 145 -2.12 -0.89 -7.21
N ILE A 146 -2.63 -0.07 -6.30
CA ILE A 146 -4.05 0.26 -6.19
C ILE A 146 -4.20 1.72 -6.61
N GLN A 147 -4.98 1.97 -7.66
CA GLN A 147 -5.20 3.32 -8.16
C GLN A 147 -5.94 4.17 -7.12
N ILE A 148 -5.49 5.41 -6.93
CA ILE A 148 -6.20 6.38 -6.11
C ILE A 148 -7.57 6.72 -6.71
N GLY A 149 -8.50 7.16 -5.87
CA GLY A 149 -9.81 7.63 -6.32
C GLY A 149 -9.81 9.10 -6.72
N ASN A 150 -11.02 9.66 -6.81
CA ASN A 150 -11.24 11.06 -7.11
C ASN A 150 -11.39 11.86 -5.79
N GLN A 151 -11.02 13.12 -5.83
CA GLN A 151 -11.51 14.08 -4.85
C GLN A 151 -13.02 14.28 -5.12
N ARG A 152 -13.86 14.26 -4.08
CA ARG A 152 -15.32 14.22 -4.23
C ARG A 152 -15.87 15.49 -4.90
N ASP A 153 -15.36 16.66 -4.51
CA ASP A 153 -15.90 17.95 -4.93
C ASP A 153 -15.20 18.49 -6.19
N GLU A 154 -14.00 17.94 -6.50
CA GLU A 154 -13.18 18.27 -7.69
C GLU A 154 -12.71 16.97 -8.37
N PRO A 155 -13.59 16.26 -9.09
CA PRO A 155 -13.31 14.90 -9.58
C PRO A 155 -12.10 14.77 -10.50
N GLU A 156 -11.72 15.86 -11.20
CA GLU A 156 -10.58 15.85 -12.14
C GLU A 156 -9.24 16.15 -11.48
N LEU A 157 -9.23 16.63 -10.22
CA LEU A 157 -8.02 17.07 -9.52
C LEU A 157 -6.93 16.00 -9.49
N TYR A 158 -7.31 14.72 -9.31
CA TYR A 158 -6.37 13.61 -9.21
C TYR A 158 -6.17 12.85 -10.53
N LEU A 159 -6.81 13.29 -11.62
CA LEU A 159 -6.72 12.61 -12.91
C LEU A 159 -5.28 12.50 -13.45
N PRO A 160 -4.38 13.52 -13.33
CA PRO A 160 -2.99 13.38 -13.74
C PRO A 160 -2.25 12.26 -13.01
N MET A 161 -2.52 12.09 -11.70
CA MET A 161 -1.90 11.03 -10.89
C MET A 161 -2.43 9.65 -11.27
N GLN A 162 -3.74 9.53 -11.53
CA GLN A 162 -4.36 8.29 -12.01
C GLN A 162 -3.79 7.85 -13.36
N GLN A 163 -3.64 8.80 -14.29
CA GLN A 163 -3.02 8.55 -15.59
C GLN A 163 -1.57 8.05 -15.45
N ALA A 164 -0.77 8.72 -14.60
CA ALA A 164 0.60 8.28 -14.33
C ALA A 164 0.65 6.86 -13.77
N GLN A 165 -0.28 6.48 -12.89
CA GLN A 165 -0.38 5.13 -12.33
C GLN A 165 -0.75 4.08 -13.40
N GLU A 166 -1.64 4.42 -14.33
CA GLU A 166 -2.01 3.54 -15.45
C GLU A 166 -0.85 3.37 -16.44
N GLU A 167 -0.14 4.45 -16.75
CA GLU A 167 1.04 4.42 -17.60
C GLU A 167 2.14 3.56 -16.99
N LEU A 168 2.48 3.76 -15.70
CA LEU A 168 3.47 2.93 -14.99
C LEU A 168 3.13 1.44 -15.06
N ALA A 169 1.88 1.08 -14.77
CA ALA A 169 1.47 -0.32 -14.82
C ALA A 169 1.44 -0.91 -16.24
N SER A 170 1.32 -0.09 -17.28
CA SER A 170 1.37 -0.55 -18.67
C SER A 170 2.80 -0.69 -19.20
N GLU A 171 3.73 0.09 -18.67
CA GLU A 171 5.13 0.15 -19.12
C GLU A 171 6.04 -0.81 -18.35
N GLN A 172 5.69 -1.10 -17.08
CA GLN A 172 6.54 -1.87 -16.17
C GLN A 172 5.89 -3.20 -15.79
N GLY A 173 6.55 -4.31 -16.10
CA GLY A 173 6.01 -5.65 -15.87
C GLY A 173 5.91 -6.08 -14.39
N ASP A 174 6.62 -5.40 -13.51
CA ASP A 174 6.66 -5.62 -12.06
C ASP A 174 5.79 -4.63 -11.25
N ILE A 175 5.10 -3.70 -11.93
CA ILE A 175 4.08 -2.81 -11.35
C ILE A 175 2.70 -3.26 -11.83
N VAL A 176 1.94 -3.89 -10.95
CA VAL A 176 0.68 -4.56 -11.28
C VAL A 176 -0.50 -3.77 -10.75
N LEU A 177 -1.27 -3.14 -11.63
CA LEU A 177 -2.48 -2.41 -11.26
C LEU A 177 -3.64 -3.38 -10.99
N VAL A 178 -4.00 -3.54 -9.72
CA VAL A 178 -4.94 -4.57 -9.25
C VAL A 178 -6.35 -4.05 -8.95
N SER A 179 -6.55 -2.76 -8.75
CA SER A 179 -7.88 -2.16 -8.56
C SER A 179 -7.92 -0.70 -9.02
N ARG A 180 -9.06 -0.34 -9.60
CA ARG A 180 -9.45 1.04 -9.95
C ARG A 180 -10.74 1.48 -9.26
N GLN A 181 -11.21 0.73 -8.27
CA GLN A 181 -12.55 0.94 -7.71
C GLN A 181 -12.72 2.25 -6.95
N PHE A 182 -11.66 2.81 -6.35
CA PHE A 182 -11.76 4.03 -5.57
C PHE A 182 -12.42 5.18 -6.34
N LYS A 183 -12.18 5.30 -7.64
CA LYS A 183 -12.79 6.36 -8.46
C LYS A 183 -14.32 6.23 -8.65
N THR A 184 -14.91 5.10 -8.29
CA THR A 184 -16.35 4.85 -8.45
C THR A 184 -17.18 5.21 -7.20
N PHE A 185 -16.55 5.48 -6.07
CA PHE A 185 -17.26 5.55 -4.79
C PHE A 185 -17.88 6.89 -4.47
N ALA A 186 -17.41 7.99 -5.06
CA ALA A 186 -18.11 9.27 -4.94
C ALA A 186 -19.56 9.17 -5.45
N ALA A 187 -19.75 8.60 -6.64
CA ALA A 187 -21.08 8.40 -7.22
C ALA A 187 -21.97 7.41 -6.45
N LYS A 188 -21.37 6.55 -5.62
CA LYS A 188 -22.07 5.57 -4.78
C LYS A 188 -22.37 6.07 -3.36
N GLY A 189 -22.00 7.31 -3.03
CA GLY A 189 -22.15 7.85 -1.67
C GLY A 189 -21.28 7.16 -0.61
N LEU A 190 -20.18 6.53 -1.02
CA LEU A 190 -19.29 5.75 -0.13
C LEU A 190 -18.05 6.52 0.29
N MET A 191 -18.06 7.85 0.21
CA MET A 191 -17.01 8.71 0.74
C MET A 191 -17.43 9.30 2.09
N LYS A 192 -16.49 9.26 3.05
CA LYS A 192 -16.64 9.84 4.38
C LYS A 192 -16.49 11.36 4.35
N ASP A 193 -15.56 11.85 3.57
CA ASP A 193 -15.24 13.26 3.36
C ASP A 193 -14.78 13.49 1.91
N ARG A 194 -14.00 14.54 1.64
CA ARG A 194 -13.56 14.90 0.28
C ARG A 194 -12.63 13.87 -0.35
N PHE A 195 -11.88 13.08 0.43
CA PHE A 195 -10.85 12.14 -0.04
C PHE A 195 -10.79 10.80 0.71
N HIS A 196 -11.49 10.65 1.84
CA HIS A 196 -11.53 9.39 2.56
C HIS A 196 -12.84 8.63 2.30
N TYR A 197 -12.78 7.30 2.43
CA TYR A 197 -13.89 6.41 2.13
C TYR A 197 -14.48 5.81 3.40
N LEU A 198 -15.72 5.35 3.29
CA LEU A 198 -16.35 4.51 4.31
C LEU A 198 -15.74 3.10 4.28
N GLN A 199 -15.75 2.39 5.40
CA GLN A 199 -15.17 1.05 5.50
C GLN A 199 -15.68 0.05 4.44
N PRO A 200 -16.97 0.03 4.03
CA PRO A 200 -17.43 -0.84 2.93
C PRO A 200 -16.69 -0.61 1.61
N ALA A 201 -16.29 0.63 1.30
CA ALA A 201 -15.50 0.94 0.11
C ALA A 201 -14.08 0.39 0.21
N TYR A 202 -13.42 0.58 1.35
CA TYR A 202 -12.11 -0.02 1.60
C TYR A 202 -12.16 -1.55 1.50
N ASN A 203 -13.19 -2.18 2.06
CA ASN A 203 -13.35 -3.63 1.98
C ASN A 203 -13.54 -4.12 0.53
N ALA A 204 -14.30 -3.39 -0.28
CA ALA A 204 -14.50 -3.74 -1.69
C ALA A 204 -13.20 -3.67 -2.49
N VAL A 205 -12.42 -2.57 -2.33
CA VAL A 205 -11.11 -2.42 -2.96
C VAL A 205 -10.14 -3.49 -2.49
N GLY A 206 -10.05 -3.72 -1.19
CA GLY A 206 -9.16 -4.75 -0.63
C GLY A 206 -9.48 -6.14 -1.16
N THR A 207 -10.78 -6.49 -1.23
CA THR A 207 -11.22 -7.79 -1.77
C THR A 207 -10.84 -7.96 -3.24
N GLU A 208 -11.10 -6.95 -4.08
CA GLU A 208 -10.72 -7.00 -5.50
C GLU A 208 -9.20 -7.07 -5.67
N ALA A 209 -8.48 -6.18 -4.99
CA ALA A 209 -7.04 -6.11 -5.08
C ALA A 209 -6.36 -7.39 -4.60
N GLY A 210 -6.83 -7.98 -3.50
CA GLY A 210 -6.31 -9.26 -2.98
C GLY A 210 -6.53 -10.43 -3.94
N ARG A 211 -7.71 -10.52 -4.60
CA ARG A 211 -7.98 -11.52 -5.64
C ARG A 211 -7.06 -11.36 -6.84
N ASN A 212 -6.91 -10.12 -7.34
CA ASN A 212 -6.09 -9.84 -8.51
C ASN A 212 -4.59 -10.01 -8.23
N ALA A 213 -4.12 -9.68 -7.03
CA ALA A 213 -2.76 -9.99 -6.59
C ALA A 213 -2.50 -11.50 -6.52
N ALA A 214 -3.44 -12.28 -5.96
CA ALA A 214 -3.35 -13.73 -5.95
C ALA A 214 -3.31 -14.32 -7.36
N ALA A 215 -4.14 -13.82 -8.29
CA ALA A 215 -4.13 -14.24 -9.68
C ALA A 215 -2.80 -13.92 -10.40
N TYR A 216 -2.15 -12.81 -10.05
CA TYR A 216 -0.82 -12.48 -10.57
C TYR A 216 0.24 -13.50 -10.14
N TRP A 217 0.23 -13.93 -8.87
CA TRP A 217 1.20 -14.88 -8.34
C TRP A 217 0.95 -16.35 -8.76
N ASN A 218 -0.24 -16.67 -9.23
CA ASN A 218 -0.60 -18.02 -9.69
C ASN A 218 -0.35 -18.23 -11.20
N ARG A 219 0.23 -17.27 -11.89
CA ARG A 219 0.65 -17.39 -13.28
C ARG A 219 2.01 -18.10 -13.37
#